data_1e2691e011c1982cbdc1a3530b8b4a7b
#
_entry.id   1e2691e011c1982cbdc1a3530b8b4a7b
#
_cell.length_a   1.000
_cell.length_b   1.000
_cell.length_c   1.000
_cell.angle_alpha   90.00
_cell.angle_beta   90.00
_cell.angle_gamma   90.00
#
_symmetry.space_group_name_H-M   'P 1'
#
loop_
_entity.id
_entity.type
_entity.pdbx_description
1 polymer ?
#
loop_
_entity_poly.entity_id
_entity_poly.type
_entity_poly.pdbx_seq_one_letter_code
_entity_poly.pdbx_strand_id
1 'polypeptide(L)'
;MNQTLYLLCGVPGSGKSTWGRAKAAAIGGTYISRDEVRFSLLKEGEDYFSHEEETWKIFKEKIQKAIDNGDENIIVDATHNNEKSRNRLLDQLKLGRVKLIGVDFNLPLEVCLAQNAQRTGRAFVPEEAISKMWYAHTAPDKNSKYHYSEVIKIYKGA
;
A
#
# COMPACT_ATOMS: atom_id res chain seq x y z
N MET A 1 -7.43 23.72 0.05
CA MET A 1 -6.31 23.05 0.75
C MET A 1 -5.67 22.03 -0.14
N ASN A 2 -4.35 21.94 -0.10
CA ASN A 2 -3.61 21.00 -0.91
C ASN A 2 -3.43 19.68 -0.15
N GLN A 3 -4.04 18.64 -0.66
CA GLN A 3 -3.88 17.30 -0.10
C GLN A 3 -3.09 16.42 -1.06
N THR A 4 -2.24 15.58 -0.52
CA THR A 4 -1.45 14.62 -1.29
C THR A 4 -1.68 13.21 -0.74
N LEU A 5 -1.98 12.28 -1.63
CA LEU A 5 -2.11 10.87 -1.30
C LEU A 5 -0.94 10.11 -1.95
N TYR A 6 -0.14 9.47 -1.12
CA TYR A 6 0.96 8.62 -1.55
C TYR A 6 0.47 7.18 -1.62
N LEU A 7 0.39 6.65 -2.83
CA LEU A 7 -0.04 5.27 -3.05
C LEU A 7 1.18 4.37 -3.17
N LEU A 8 1.45 3.60 -2.11
CA LEU A 8 2.59 2.70 -2.08
C LEU A 8 2.27 1.43 -2.86
N CYS A 9 3.17 1.01 -3.72
CA CYS A 9 2.99 -0.14 -4.60
C CYS A 9 4.21 -1.05 -4.53
N GLY A 10 4.02 -2.29 -4.16
CA GLY A 10 5.11 -3.26 -4.06
C GLY A 10 4.67 -4.52 -3.34
N VAL A 11 5.38 -5.60 -3.59
CA VAL A 11 5.08 -6.91 -3.00
C VAL A 11 5.42 -6.93 -1.50
N PRO A 12 4.89 -7.90 -0.75
CA PRO A 12 5.31 -8.10 0.65
C PRO A 12 6.83 -8.28 0.73
N GLY A 13 7.45 -7.70 1.74
CA GLY A 13 8.92 -7.73 1.90
C GLY A 13 9.67 -6.67 1.12
N SER A 14 8.99 -5.79 0.38
CA SER A 14 9.65 -4.74 -0.40
C SER A 14 10.04 -3.49 0.40
N GLY A 15 9.71 -3.43 1.68
CA GLY A 15 10.07 -2.28 2.53
C GLY A 15 9.04 -1.16 2.57
N LYS A 16 7.85 -1.36 2.02
CA LYS A 16 6.79 -0.35 1.98
C LYS A 16 6.43 0.21 3.34
N SER A 17 6.19 -0.67 4.31
CA SER A 17 5.74 -0.24 5.64
C SER A 17 6.80 0.58 6.37
N THR A 18 8.06 0.18 6.29
CA THR A 18 9.18 0.92 6.87
C THR A 18 9.26 2.31 6.26
N TRP A 19 9.24 2.39 4.93
CA TRP A 19 9.28 3.65 4.22
C TRP A 19 8.06 4.51 4.55
N GLY A 20 6.87 3.91 4.52
CA GLY A 20 5.60 4.62 4.74
C GLY A 20 5.51 5.24 6.13
N ARG A 21 5.90 4.49 7.15
CA ARG A 21 5.90 4.99 8.53
C ARG A 21 6.93 6.09 8.73
N ALA A 22 8.12 5.93 8.16
CA ALA A 22 9.18 6.95 8.23
C ALA A 22 8.74 8.24 7.52
N LYS A 23 8.12 8.12 6.35
CA LYS A 23 7.60 9.26 5.60
C LYS A 23 6.51 9.98 6.38
N ALA A 24 5.57 9.24 6.95
CA ALA A 24 4.50 9.83 7.75
C ALA A 24 5.06 10.60 8.95
N ALA A 25 6.05 10.05 9.63
CA ALA A 25 6.72 10.72 10.76
C ALA A 25 7.43 12.00 10.30
N ALA A 26 8.10 11.96 9.14
CA ALA A 26 8.89 13.08 8.63
C ALA A 26 8.03 14.28 8.18
N ILE A 27 6.85 14.03 7.62
CA ILE A 27 6.01 15.09 7.07
C ILE A 27 4.70 15.33 7.83
N GLY A 28 4.53 14.66 8.99
CA GLY A 28 3.29 14.76 9.75
C GLY A 28 2.10 14.16 9.01
N GLY A 29 2.31 13.05 8.31
CA GLY A 29 1.29 12.40 7.51
C GLY A 29 0.44 11.38 8.26
N THR A 30 -0.66 11.00 7.64
CA THR A 30 -1.56 9.94 8.12
C THR A 30 -1.20 8.65 7.41
N TYR A 31 -0.77 7.64 8.17
CA TYR A 31 -0.39 6.35 7.61
C TYR A 31 -1.55 5.35 7.74
N ILE A 32 -1.98 4.79 6.62
CA ILE A 32 -3.09 3.83 6.57
C ILE A 32 -2.60 2.57 5.87
N SER A 33 -2.57 1.46 6.59
CA SER A 33 -2.09 0.17 6.10
C SER A 33 -3.21 -0.85 6.06
N ARG A 34 -3.36 -1.49 4.90
CA ARG A 34 -4.34 -2.57 4.74
C ARG A 34 -4.02 -3.75 5.68
N ASP A 35 -2.74 -4.08 5.84
CA ASP A 35 -2.33 -5.14 6.75
C ASP A 35 -2.61 -4.81 8.22
N GLU A 36 -2.43 -3.56 8.63
CA GLU A 36 -2.78 -3.16 9.99
C GLU A 36 -4.28 -3.35 10.25
N VAL A 37 -5.12 -2.99 9.28
CA VAL A 37 -6.58 -3.24 9.38
C VAL A 37 -6.83 -4.73 9.46
N ARG A 38 -6.23 -5.51 8.58
CA ARG A 38 -6.40 -6.97 8.54
C ARG A 38 -6.04 -7.60 9.88
N PHE A 39 -4.89 -7.25 10.42
CA PHE A 39 -4.42 -7.85 11.67
C PHE A 39 -5.26 -7.42 12.87
N SER A 40 -5.90 -6.24 12.81
CA SER A 40 -6.81 -5.81 13.87
C SER A 40 -8.09 -6.64 13.92
N LEU A 41 -8.46 -7.28 12.81
CA LEU A 41 -9.67 -8.10 12.70
C LEU A 41 -9.42 -9.59 12.92
N LEU A 42 -8.20 -10.06 12.67
CA LEU A 42 -7.85 -11.47 12.80
C LEU A 42 -7.83 -11.91 14.26
N LYS A 43 -8.49 -13.03 14.51
CA LYS A 43 -8.49 -13.70 15.81
C LYS A 43 -7.54 -14.88 15.77
N GLU A 44 -7.14 -15.36 16.94
CA GLU A 44 -6.30 -16.53 17.06
C GLU A 44 -6.91 -17.72 16.32
N GLY A 45 -6.08 -18.39 15.51
CA GLY A 45 -6.51 -19.56 14.73
C GLY A 45 -7.14 -19.25 13.39
N GLU A 46 -7.42 -17.98 13.09
CA GLU A 46 -7.92 -17.59 11.78
C GLU A 46 -6.79 -17.43 10.77
N ASP A 47 -7.08 -17.71 9.50
CA ASP A 47 -6.08 -17.53 8.45
C ASP A 47 -6.02 -16.06 7.97
N TYR A 48 -4.98 -15.74 7.21
CA TYR A 48 -4.71 -14.40 6.72
C TYR A 48 -5.90 -13.76 5.99
N PHE A 49 -6.69 -14.54 5.27
CA PHE A 49 -7.77 -14.05 4.44
C PHE A 49 -9.16 -14.16 5.05
N SER A 50 -9.25 -14.44 6.35
CA SER A 50 -10.54 -14.69 7.03
C SER A 50 -11.52 -13.51 6.98
N HIS A 51 -11.02 -12.29 6.91
CA HIS A 51 -11.85 -11.07 6.98
C HIS A 51 -11.57 -10.09 5.83
N GLU A 52 -11.39 -10.59 4.60
CA GLU A 52 -10.98 -9.74 3.49
C GLU A 52 -12.01 -8.67 3.09
N GLU A 53 -13.29 -8.99 3.08
CA GLU A 53 -14.33 -8.02 2.75
C GLU A 53 -14.38 -6.89 3.77
N GLU A 54 -14.35 -7.23 5.05
CA GLU A 54 -14.38 -6.25 6.13
C GLU A 54 -13.10 -5.42 6.15
N THR A 55 -11.95 -6.06 5.93
CA THR A 55 -10.65 -5.38 5.81
C THR A 55 -10.69 -4.33 4.71
N TRP A 56 -11.19 -4.69 3.53
CA TRP A 56 -11.30 -3.78 2.39
C TRP A 56 -12.20 -2.60 2.70
N LYS A 57 -13.36 -2.87 3.29
CA LYS A 57 -14.33 -1.84 3.66
C LYS A 57 -13.72 -0.83 4.65
N ILE A 58 -13.12 -1.32 5.72
CA ILE A 58 -12.52 -0.46 6.75
C ILE A 58 -11.34 0.32 6.19
N PHE A 59 -10.51 -0.32 5.38
CA PHE A 59 -9.37 0.31 4.74
C PHE A 59 -9.82 1.52 3.91
N LYS A 60 -10.83 1.35 3.05
CA LYS A 60 -11.38 2.44 2.24
C LYS A 60 -11.98 3.54 3.09
N GLU A 61 -12.71 3.19 4.13
CA GLU A 61 -13.34 4.15 5.04
C GLU A 61 -12.30 5.02 5.74
N LYS A 62 -11.19 4.43 6.17
CA LYS A 62 -10.09 5.17 6.79
C LYS A 62 -9.46 6.17 5.83
N ILE A 63 -9.25 5.77 4.59
CA ILE A 63 -8.69 6.66 3.56
C ILE A 63 -9.66 7.82 3.30
N GLN A 64 -10.94 7.50 3.09
CA GLN A 64 -11.95 8.52 2.82
C GLN A 64 -12.08 9.51 3.98
N LYS A 65 -12.03 8.99 5.20
CA LYS A 65 -12.09 9.85 6.40
C LYS A 65 -10.91 10.82 6.45
N ALA A 66 -9.71 10.36 6.13
CA ALA A 66 -8.53 11.22 6.09
C ALA A 66 -8.68 12.32 5.02
N ILE A 67 -9.20 11.96 3.85
CA ILE A 67 -9.49 12.93 2.79
C ILE A 67 -10.52 13.94 3.27
N ASP A 68 -11.63 13.48 3.82
CA ASP A 68 -12.73 14.35 4.27
C ASP A 68 -12.31 15.26 5.42
N ASN A 69 -11.40 14.81 6.27
CA ASN A 69 -10.85 15.61 7.37
C ASN A 69 -9.85 16.66 6.89
N GLY A 70 -9.45 16.63 5.62
CA GLY A 70 -8.48 17.57 5.07
C GLY A 70 -7.03 17.26 5.45
N ASP A 71 -6.72 16.02 5.80
CA ASP A 71 -5.34 15.63 6.10
C ASP A 71 -4.43 15.96 4.91
N GLU A 72 -3.35 16.70 5.16
CA GLU A 72 -2.50 17.21 4.07
C GLU A 72 -1.73 16.09 3.36
N ASN A 73 -1.26 15.11 4.11
CA ASN A 73 -0.46 14.02 3.57
C ASN A 73 -1.03 12.69 4.05
N ILE A 74 -1.46 11.88 3.10
CA ILE A 74 -2.08 10.58 3.38
C ILE A 74 -1.23 9.51 2.70
N ILE A 75 -0.73 8.56 3.48
CA ILE A 75 0.12 7.49 2.97
C ILE A 75 -0.65 6.18 3.04
N VAL A 76 -0.89 5.60 1.86
CA VAL A 76 -1.75 4.42 1.69
C VAL A 76 -0.88 3.22 1.33
N ASP A 77 -0.79 2.27 2.25
CA ASP A 77 0.09 1.11 2.17
C ASP A 77 -0.71 -0.18 1.93
N ALA A 78 -0.58 -0.70 0.73
CA ALA A 78 -1.06 -2.03 0.35
C ALA A 78 -0.20 -2.49 -0.84
N THR A 79 -0.43 -3.68 -1.33
CA THR A 79 0.36 -4.22 -2.45
C THR A 79 0.17 -3.40 -3.72
N HIS A 80 -1.08 -3.05 -4.06
CA HIS A 80 -1.42 -2.24 -5.25
C HIS A 80 -0.63 -2.69 -6.49
N ASN A 81 -0.66 -3.98 -6.75
CA ASN A 81 0.30 -4.69 -7.59
C ASN A 81 0.27 -4.28 -9.06
N ASN A 82 -0.88 -3.88 -9.58
CA ASN A 82 -1.06 -3.51 -10.97
C ASN A 82 -2.07 -2.38 -11.11
N GLU A 83 -2.23 -1.86 -12.33
CA GLU A 83 -3.13 -0.76 -12.60
C GLU A 83 -4.58 -1.09 -12.22
N LYS A 84 -5.02 -2.30 -12.49
CA LYS A 84 -6.39 -2.73 -12.16
C LYS A 84 -6.65 -2.64 -10.66
N SER A 85 -5.75 -3.11 -9.83
CA SER A 85 -5.91 -3.06 -8.38
C SER A 85 -5.83 -1.64 -7.84
N ARG A 86 -4.96 -0.81 -8.39
CA ARG A 86 -4.87 0.60 -8.01
C ARG A 86 -6.15 1.36 -8.39
N ASN A 87 -6.63 1.18 -9.61
CA ASN A 87 -7.84 1.83 -10.08
C ASN A 87 -9.07 1.37 -9.30
N ARG A 88 -9.13 0.09 -8.92
CA ARG A 88 -10.21 -0.46 -8.11
C ARG A 88 -10.35 0.30 -6.78
N LEU A 89 -9.24 0.62 -6.14
CA LEU A 89 -9.26 1.42 -4.91
C LEU A 89 -9.70 2.85 -5.21
N LEU A 90 -9.03 3.49 -6.17
CA LEU A 90 -9.26 4.91 -6.45
C LEU A 90 -10.68 5.18 -6.97
N ASP A 91 -11.26 4.23 -7.72
CA ASP A 91 -12.65 4.34 -8.20
C ASP A 91 -13.67 4.40 -7.06
N GLN A 92 -13.34 3.84 -5.90
CA GLN A 92 -14.23 3.77 -4.75
C GLN A 92 -14.02 4.91 -3.74
N LEU A 93 -13.14 5.85 -4.06
CA LEU A 93 -12.86 7.01 -3.23
C LEU A 93 -13.36 8.28 -3.91
N LYS A 94 -13.78 9.23 -3.10
CA LYS A 94 -14.08 10.59 -3.56
C LYS A 94 -12.82 11.42 -3.36
N LEU A 95 -12.00 11.48 -4.39
CA LEU A 95 -10.68 12.11 -4.31
C LEU A 95 -10.73 13.64 -4.37
N GLY A 96 -11.71 14.20 -5.09
CA GLY A 96 -11.77 15.64 -5.27
C GLY A 96 -10.49 16.16 -5.94
N ARG A 97 -9.82 17.11 -5.28
CA ARG A 97 -8.59 17.72 -5.79
C ARG A 97 -7.32 17.12 -5.19
N VAL A 98 -7.43 15.95 -4.59
CA VAL A 98 -6.26 15.28 -4.00
C VAL A 98 -5.23 14.98 -5.07
N LYS A 99 -3.99 15.38 -4.81
CA LYS A 99 -2.85 15.07 -5.68
C LYS A 99 -2.39 13.64 -5.40
N LEU A 100 -2.17 12.87 -6.45
CA LEU A 100 -1.70 11.49 -6.33
C LEU A 100 -0.21 11.40 -6.62
N ILE A 101 0.52 10.73 -5.74
CA ILE A 101 1.91 10.36 -5.95
C ILE A 101 2.00 8.83 -5.82
N GLY A 102 2.48 8.17 -6.87
CA GLY A 102 2.76 6.74 -6.82
C GLY A 102 4.15 6.50 -6.27
N VAL A 103 4.30 5.53 -5.38
CA VAL A 103 5.60 5.13 -4.86
C VAL A 103 5.81 3.67 -5.21
N ASP A 104 6.70 3.40 -6.14
CA ASP A 104 6.95 2.07 -6.69
C ASP A 104 8.17 1.43 -6.04
N PHE A 105 7.94 0.34 -5.32
CA PHE A 105 9.00 -0.44 -4.67
C PHE A 105 9.39 -1.58 -5.57
N ASN A 106 10.38 -1.35 -6.41
CA ASN A 106 10.85 -2.33 -7.40
C ASN A 106 12.19 -2.96 -6.97
N LEU A 107 12.17 -3.65 -5.83
CA LEU A 107 13.33 -4.37 -5.34
C LEU A 107 13.45 -5.72 -6.04
N PRO A 108 14.69 -6.28 -6.17
CA PRO A 108 14.86 -7.63 -6.69
C PRO A 108 14.06 -8.66 -5.90
N LEU A 109 13.56 -9.68 -6.58
CA LEU A 109 12.73 -10.71 -5.95
C LEU A 109 13.43 -11.37 -4.75
N GLU A 110 14.70 -11.70 -4.89
CA GLU A 110 15.47 -12.35 -3.81
C GLU A 110 15.58 -11.47 -2.57
N VAL A 111 15.61 -10.14 -2.74
CA VAL A 111 15.61 -9.21 -1.60
C VAL A 111 14.27 -9.23 -0.89
N CYS A 112 13.18 -9.22 -1.65
CA CYS A 112 11.82 -9.30 -1.08
C CYS A 112 11.62 -10.62 -0.33
N LEU A 113 12.07 -11.72 -0.90
CA LEU A 113 11.97 -13.04 -0.26
C LEU A 113 12.79 -13.11 1.03
N ALA A 114 14.02 -12.57 1.00
CA ALA A 114 14.88 -12.53 2.19
C ALA A 114 14.28 -11.69 3.31
N GLN A 115 13.73 -10.53 2.99
CA GLN A 115 13.08 -9.67 3.98
C GLN A 115 11.81 -10.32 4.54
N ASN A 116 11.02 -10.96 3.68
CA ASN A 116 9.84 -11.69 4.12
C ASN A 116 10.19 -12.85 5.05
N ALA A 117 11.30 -13.54 4.81
CA ALA A 117 11.76 -14.67 5.63
C ALA A 117 12.08 -14.26 7.08
N GLN A 118 12.34 -12.98 7.33
CA GLN A 118 12.57 -12.45 8.68
C GLN A 118 11.27 -12.15 9.42
N ARG A 119 10.13 -12.18 8.73
CA ARG A 119 8.82 -11.95 9.34
C ARG A 119 8.37 -13.20 10.09
N THR A 120 7.59 -12.99 11.15
CA THR A 120 7.05 -14.08 11.96
C THR A 120 5.53 -14.00 12.04
N GLY A 121 4.91 -15.15 12.32
CA GLY A 121 3.48 -15.23 12.52
C GLY A 121 2.69 -14.77 11.30
N ARG A 122 1.69 -13.93 11.53
CA ARG A 122 0.74 -13.48 10.48
C ARG A 122 1.37 -12.57 9.42
N ALA A 123 2.49 -11.95 9.72
CA ALA A 123 3.17 -11.07 8.76
C ALA A 123 3.93 -11.84 7.68
N PHE A 124 4.22 -13.12 7.91
CA PHE A 124 4.90 -13.97 6.93
C PHE A 124 3.94 -14.34 5.79
N VAL A 125 4.39 -14.14 4.56
CA VAL A 125 3.63 -14.51 3.35
C VAL A 125 4.37 -15.63 2.64
N PRO A 126 3.68 -16.67 2.13
CA PRO A 126 4.34 -17.75 1.40
C PRO A 126 5.15 -17.23 0.21
N GLU A 127 6.35 -17.77 0.03
CA GLU A 127 7.27 -17.34 -1.04
C GLU A 127 6.64 -17.40 -2.43
N GLU A 128 5.85 -18.45 -2.69
CA GLU A 128 5.19 -18.65 -3.96
C GLU A 128 4.23 -17.48 -4.28
N ALA A 129 3.51 -17.01 -3.28
CA ALA A 129 2.61 -15.87 -3.44
C ALA A 129 3.38 -14.58 -3.75
N ILE A 130 4.51 -14.36 -3.08
CA ILE A 130 5.35 -13.18 -3.33
C ILE A 130 5.93 -13.23 -4.73
N SER A 131 6.46 -14.39 -5.16
CA SER A 131 7.02 -14.57 -6.49
C SER A 131 5.98 -14.27 -7.57
N LYS A 132 4.77 -14.79 -7.41
CA LYS A 132 3.67 -14.55 -8.35
C LYS A 132 3.32 -13.07 -8.44
N MET A 133 3.22 -12.40 -7.30
CA MET A 133 2.93 -10.97 -7.26
C MET A 133 4.07 -10.15 -7.88
N TRP A 134 5.32 -10.53 -7.62
CA TRP A 134 6.49 -9.82 -8.14
C TRP A 134 6.52 -9.85 -9.68
N TYR A 135 6.28 -11.01 -10.28
CA TYR A 135 6.25 -11.14 -11.74
C TYR A 135 5.05 -10.43 -12.37
N ALA A 136 3.95 -10.28 -11.65
CA ALA A 136 2.76 -9.57 -12.12
C ALA A 136 2.79 -8.07 -11.80
N HIS A 137 3.78 -7.59 -11.05
CA HIS A 137 3.87 -6.19 -10.63
C HIS A 137 4.11 -5.26 -11.80
N THR A 138 3.33 -4.18 -11.86
CA THR A 138 3.54 -3.07 -12.80
C THR A 138 3.61 -1.78 -12.01
N ALA A 139 4.48 -0.87 -12.44
CA ALA A 139 4.64 0.43 -11.81
C ALA A 139 3.46 1.36 -12.11
N PRO A 140 3.12 2.29 -11.21
CA PRO A 140 2.19 3.36 -11.54
C PRO A 140 2.68 4.15 -12.75
N ASP A 141 1.75 4.49 -13.64
CA ASP A 141 2.07 5.22 -14.87
C ASP A 141 1.32 6.55 -14.87
N LYS A 142 2.03 7.64 -15.19
CA LYS A 142 1.43 8.97 -15.30
C LYS A 142 0.32 9.04 -16.34
N ASN A 143 0.36 8.16 -17.34
CA ASN A 143 -0.63 8.10 -18.41
C ASN A 143 -1.79 7.16 -18.15
N SER A 144 -1.91 6.63 -16.93
CA SER A 144 -3.02 5.77 -16.55
C SER A 144 -4.31 6.57 -16.37
N LYS A 145 -5.41 5.87 -16.11
CA LYS A 145 -6.73 6.50 -15.86
C LYS A 145 -6.65 7.62 -14.82
N TYR A 146 -5.88 7.41 -13.75
CA TYR A 146 -5.63 8.42 -12.75
C TYR A 146 -4.27 9.05 -12.99
N HIS A 147 -4.24 10.38 -13.00
CA HIS A 147 -2.99 11.10 -13.20
C HIS A 147 -2.16 11.15 -11.92
N TYR A 148 -0.99 10.51 -11.95
CA TYR A 148 -0.01 10.63 -10.87
C TYR A 148 0.89 11.83 -11.18
N SER A 149 0.90 12.82 -10.27
CA SER A 149 1.74 14.02 -10.43
C SER A 149 3.22 13.65 -10.44
N GLU A 150 3.58 12.58 -9.72
CA GLU A 150 4.94 12.08 -9.60
C GLU A 150 4.90 10.58 -9.35
N VAL A 151 5.89 9.87 -9.83
CA VAL A 151 6.11 8.46 -9.49
C VAL A 151 7.51 8.35 -8.90
N ILE A 152 7.57 8.06 -7.61
CA ILE A 152 8.83 7.85 -6.90
C ILE A 152 9.21 6.39 -7.04
N LYS A 153 10.42 6.10 -7.50
CA LYS A 153 10.89 4.73 -7.69
C LYS A 153 11.94 4.39 -6.65
N ILE A 154 11.73 3.28 -5.96
CA ILE A 154 12.62 2.78 -4.91
C ILE A 154 13.15 1.42 -5.34
N TYR A 155 14.43 1.35 -5.65
CA TYR A 155 15.09 0.15 -6.17
C TYR A 155 15.90 -0.59 -5.13
N LYS A 156 16.22 0.05 -4.00
CA LYS A 156 17.01 -0.54 -2.92
C LYS A 156 16.25 -0.46 -1.63
N GLY A 157 16.51 -1.40 -0.74
CA GLY A 157 15.94 -1.35 0.59
C GLY A 157 16.24 -0.03 1.30
N ALA A 158 15.26 0.45 2.03
CA ALA A 158 15.40 1.69 2.79
C ALA A 158 16.39 1.51 3.94
#